data_cc1eb5cfe78ea7628f6ba6ca98c02ff2
#
_entry.id   cc1eb5cfe78ea7628f6ba6ca98c02ff2
#
_cell.length_a   1.000
_cell.length_b   1.000
_cell.length_c   1.000
_cell.angle_alpha   90.00
_cell.angle_beta   90.00
_cell.angle_gamma   90.00
#
_symmetry.space_group_name_H-M   'P 1'
#
loop_
_entity.id
_entity.type
_entity.pdbx_description
1 polymer ?
#
loop_
_entity_poly.entity_id
_entity_poly.type
_entity_poly.pdbx_seq_one_letter_code
_entity_poly.pdbx_strand_id
1 'polypeptide(L)'
;IATLAIYTAPLQLKYDGRIGGRLDADLVLPMIKLYERTNTRCEAGWAATQEILLRRADKTLFESDEVIRLLVEHSGGHPRELLHLLRLCCELAPGNSIDHATAQAAIGRLAADYRRWLTPEDYALLCEIDRTPEHGGNDERAQRLLHRLALMEYNDGSWRRSHPVIRTLEGYVRAAAQ
;
A
#
# COMPACT_ATOMS: atom_id res chain seq x y z
N ILE A 1 31.67 10.99 24.11
CA ILE A 1 31.42 11.25 22.69
C ILE A 1 29.91 11.12 22.45
N ALA A 2 29.25 12.21 22.10
CA ALA A 2 27.86 12.15 21.71
C ALA A 2 27.77 11.51 20.30
N THR A 3 27.11 10.39 20.19
CA THR A 3 26.91 9.72 18.90
C THR A 3 25.46 9.99 18.43
N LEU A 4 25.32 10.58 17.26
CA LEU A 4 24.03 10.69 16.59
C LEU A 4 23.74 9.39 15.85
N ALA A 5 22.62 8.74 16.17
CA ALA A 5 22.18 7.52 15.49
C ALA A 5 20.74 7.67 15.03
N ILE A 6 20.45 7.25 13.80
CA ILE A 6 19.12 7.20 13.22
C ILE A 6 18.73 5.74 13.03
N TYR A 7 17.62 5.34 13.63
CA TYR A 7 17.09 4.00 13.50
C TYR A 7 15.77 4.03 12.72
N THR A 8 15.59 3.06 11.82
CA THR A 8 14.29 2.81 11.20
C THR A 8 13.58 1.67 11.94
N ALA A 9 12.32 1.83 12.22
CA ALA A 9 11.52 0.84 12.93
C ALA A 9 10.16 0.66 12.25
N PRO A 10 9.55 -0.53 12.33
CA PRO A 10 8.18 -0.73 11.87
C PRO A 10 7.20 0.18 12.61
N LEU A 11 6.21 0.72 11.90
CA LEU A 11 5.21 1.64 12.44
C LEU A 11 4.45 1.07 13.64
N GLN A 12 4.21 -0.25 13.67
CA GLN A 12 3.54 -0.94 14.77
C GLN A 12 4.20 -0.70 16.13
N LEU A 13 5.54 -0.55 16.19
CA LEU A 13 6.23 -0.30 17.47
C LEU A 13 5.85 1.05 18.09
N LYS A 14 5.39 2.00 17.28
CA LYS A 14 4.83 3.27 17.76
C LYS A 14 3.48 3.03 18.44
N TYR A 15 2.62 2.19 17.86
CA TYR A 15 1.31 1.86 18.44
C TYR A 15 1.42 1.00 19.69
N ASP A 16 2.41 0.11 19.77
CA ASP A 16 2.68 -0.70 20.95
C ASP A 16 3.24 0.10 22.15
N GLY A 17 3.50 1.40 21.97
CA GLY A 17 4.08 2.26 23.00
C GLY A 17 5.53 1.91 23.38
N ARG A 18 6.15 0.97 22.70
CA ARG A 18 7.49 0.44 23.04
C ARG A 18 8.63 1.40 22.74
N ILE A 19 8.42 2.34 21.80
CA ILE A 19 9.43 3.34 21.38
C ILE A 19 9.20 4.67 22.11
N GLY A 20 7.98 4.99 22.47
CA GLY A 20 7.63 6.25 23.11
C GLY A 20 8.46 6.51 24.36
N GLY A 21 9.14 7.67 24.40
CA GLY A 21 9.94 8.12 25.53
C GLY A 21 11.31 7.45 25.69
N ARG A 22 11.73 6.59 24.76
CA ARG A 22 13.07 5.95 24.77
C ARG A 22 14.04 6.57 23.77
N LEU A 23 13.56 7.39 22.88
CA LEU A 23 14.34 8.11 21.87
C LEU A 23 14.15 9.61 22.06
N ASP A 24 15.18 10.39 21.74
CA ASP A 24 15.14 11.87 21.83
C ASP A 24 14.12 12.47 20.87
N ALA A 25 13.87 11.82 19.72
CA ALA A 25 12.84 12.16 18.76
C ALA A 25 12.36 10.92 18.00
N ASP A 26 11.08 10.87 17.67
CA ASP A 26 10.51 9.89 16.78
C ASP A 26 9.71 10.59 15.66
N LEU A 27 9.95 10.18 14.44
CA LEU A 27 9.26 10.68 13.23
C LEU A 27 8.62 9.53 12.50
N VAL A 28 7.35 9.70 12.11
CA VAL A 28 6.69 8.78 11.19
C VAL A 28 6.96 9.25 9.77
N LEU A 29 7.56 8.38 8.95
CA LEU A 29 7.66 8.63 7.52
C LEU A 29 6.29 8.35 6.89
N PRO A 30 5.57 9.38 6.42
CA PRO A 30 4.24 9.18 5.86
C PRO A 30 4.31 8.41 4.55
N MET A 31 3.25 7.65 4.26
CA MET A 31 3.11 7.02 2.95
C MET A 31 2.92 8.06 1.84
N ILE A 32 3.41 7.74 0.64
CA ILE A 32 3.12 8.54 -0.55
C ILE A 32 1.63 8.35 -0.87
N LYS A 33 0.85 9.42 -0.78
CA LYS A 33 -0.57 9.38 -1.10
C LYS A 33 -0.80 9.53 -2.60
N LEU A 34 -1.47 8.58 -3.21
CA LEU A 34 -1.91 8.68 -4.60
C LEU A 34 -3.20 9.49 -4.75
N TYR A 35 -4.00 9.50 -3.70
CA TYR A 35 -5.25 10.24 -3.62
C TYR A 35 -5.34 10.98 -2.31
N GLU A 36 -5.98 12.12 -2.32
CA GLU A 36 -6.38 12.83 -1.12
C GLU A 36 -7.53 12.08 -0.41
N ARG A 37 -7.80 12.43 0.83
CA ARG A 37 -8.93 11.86 1.59
C ARG A 37 -10.27 11.96 0.85
N THR A 38 -10.44 13.01 0.07
CA THR A 38 -11.63 13.29 -0.75
C THR A 38 -11.70 12.51 -2.06
N ASN A 39 -10.81 11.54 -2.30
CA ASN A 39 -10.63 10.83 -3.56
C ASN A 39 -10.08 11.67 -4.73
N THR A 40 -9.71 12.91 -4.49
CA THR A 40 -9.02 13.71 -5.52
C THR A 40 -7.61 13.16 -5.73
N ARG A 41 -7.21 13.00 -6.98
CA ARG A 41 -5.89 12.53 -7.34
C ARG A 41 -4.79 13.48 -6.83
N CYS A 42 -3.76 12.95 -6.19
CA CYS A 42 -2.58 13.69 -5.74
C CYS A 42 -1.48 13.57 -6.81
N GLU A 43 -1.39 14.54 -7.71
CA GLU A 43 -0.45 14.48 -8.84
C GLU A 43 1.01 14.34 -8.39
N ALA A 44 1.40 15.02 -7.33
CA ALA A 44 2.75 14.91 -6.77
C ALA A 44 3.06 13.48 -6.28
N GLY A 45 2.11 12.83 -5.61
CA GLY A 45 2.27 11.45 -5.16
C GLY A 45 2.34 10.45 -6.30
N TRP A 46 1.51 10.64 -7.34
CA TRP A 46 1.58 9.84 -8.55
C TRP A 46 2.92 9.97 -9.24
N ALA A 47 3.39 11.20 -9.47
CA ALA A 47 4.68 11.47 -10.11
C ALA A 47 5.84 10.86 -9.32
N ALA A 48 5.87 11.04 -7.99
CA ALA A 48 6.91 10.48 -7.14
C ALA A 48 6.92 8.94 -7.17
N THR A 49 5.74 8.30 -7.11
CA THR A 49 5.63 6.83 -7.14
C THR A 49 6.05 6.28 -8.51
N GLN A 50 5.65 6.94 -9.60
CA GLN A 50 6.09 6.59 -10.95
C GLN A 50 7.60 6.76 -11.12
N GLU A 51 8.18 7.83 -10.56
CA GLU A 51 9.63 8.05 -10.60
C GLU A 51 10.39 6.93 -9.88
N ILE A 52 9.89 6.46 -8.74
CA ILE A 52 10.48 5.30 -8.01
C ILE A 52 10.53 4.07 -8.91
N LEU A 53 9.45 3.79 -9.65
CA LEU A 53 9.39 2.67 -10.58
C LEU A 53 10.41 2.82 -11.72
N LEU A 54 10.43 3.98 -12.38
CA LEU A 54 11.26 4.25 -13.54
C LEU A 54 12.75 4.42 -13.21
N ARG A 55 13.10 4.64 -11.95
CA ARG A 55 14.50 4.55 -11.50
C ARG A 55 14.98 3.11 -11.30
N ARG A 56 14.08 2.13 -11.32
CA ARG A 56 14.39 0.69 -11.14
C ARG A 56 14.23 -0.14 -12.42
N ALA A 57 13.40 0.34 -13.34
CA ALA A 57 13.13 -0.34 -14.60
C ALA A 57 13.10 0.68 -15.74
N ASP A 58 13.72 0.35 -16.85
CA ASP A 58 13.64 1.18 -18.05
C ASP A 58 12.20 1.26 -18.55
N LYS A 59 11.79 2.43 -19.03
CA LYS A 59 10.45 2.65 -19.55
C LYS A 59 10.08 1.70 -20.68
N THR A 60 11.06 1.29 -21.47
CA THR A 60 10.89 0.36 -22.61
C THR A 60 10.52 -1.06 -22.18
N LEU A 61 10.67 -1.39 -20.88
CA LEU A 61 10.21 -2.66 -20.33
C LEU A 61 8.67 -2.75 -20.30
N PHE A 62 7.98 -1.62 -20.29
CA PHE A 62 6.52 -1.56 -20.20
C PHE A 62 5.92 -1.33 -21.60
N GLU A 63 4.89 -2.10 -21.93
CA GLU A 63 4.16 -1.97 -23.21
C GLU A 63 3.60 -0.55 -23.41
N SER A 64 3.15 0.09 -22.32
CA SER A 64 2.54 1.41 -22.36
C SER A 64 2.60 2.15 -21.02
N ASP A 65 2.35 3.45 -21.03
CA ASP A 65 2.19 4.25 -19.81
C ASP A 65 0.98 3.81 -18.96
N GLU A 66 0.01 3.12 -19.57
CA GLU A 66 -1.14 2.54 -18.88
C GLU A 66 -0.72 1.43 -17.91
N VAL A 67 0.22 0.57 -18.35
CA VAL A 67 0.78 -0.50 -17.50
C VAL A 67 1.51 0.10 -16.31
N ILE A 68 2.29 1.15 -16.52
CA ILE A 68 2.98 1.89 -15.45
C ILE A 68 1.95 2.44 -14.46
N ARG A 69 0.89 3.11 -14.96
CA ARG A 69 -0.19 3.65 -14.12
C ARG A 69 -0.89 2.57 -13.31
N LEU A 70 -1.17 1.43 -13.93
CA LEU A 70 -1.81 0.29 -13.27
C LEU A 70 -1.00 -0.21 -12.06
N LEU A 71 0.32 -0.36 -12.22
CA LEU A 71 1.21 -0.78 -11.14
C LEU A 71 1.30 0.27 -10.03
N VAL A 72 1.44 1.55 -10.39
CA VAL A 72 1.47 2.66 -9.44
C VAL A 72 0.18 2.67 -8.61
N GLU A 73 -0.98 2.62 -9.24
CA GLU A 73 -2.28 2.63 -8.57
C GLU A 73 -2.41 1.48 -7.57
N HIS A 74 -2.10 0.25 -8.01
CA HIS A 74 -2.26 -0.94 -7.18
C HIS A 74 -1.19 -1.09 -6.10
N SER A 75 -0.11 -0.30 -6.14
CA SER A 75 0.85 -0.20 -5.04
C SER A 75 0.32 0.61 -3.85
N GLY A 76 -0.73 1.42 -4.05
CA GLY A 76 -1.26 2.36 -3.05
C GLY A 76 -0.28 3.46 -2.66
N GLY A 77 0.78 3.69 -3.45
CA GLY A 77 1.87 4.61 -3.12
C GLY A 77 2.93 4.01 -2.19
N HIS A 78 2.86 2.71 -1.87
CA HIS A 78 3.84 2.04 -1.03
C HIS A 78 5.03 1.54 -1.87
N PRO A 79 6.26 2.07 -1.67
CA PRO A 79 7.41 1.73 -2.52
C PRO A 79 7.75 0.23 -2.54
N ARG A 80 7.64 -0.47 -1.39
CA ARG A 80 7.90 -1.91 -1.33
C ARG A 80 6.90 -2.70 -2.16
N GLU A 81 5.62 -2.37 -2.06
CA GLU A 81 4.56 -3.04 -2.83
C GLU A 81 4.71 -2.77 -4.33
N LEU A 82 5.09 -1.55 -4.71
CA LEU A 82 5.40 -1.21 -6.10
C LEU A 82 6.52 -2.10 -6.67
N LEU A 83 7.63 -2.22 -5.94
CA LEU A 83 8.75 -3.04 -6.36
C LEU A 83 8.42 -4.54 -6.31
N HIS A 84 7.55 -4.95 -5.40
CA HIS A 84 7.03 -6.32 -5.35
C HIS A 84 6.17 -6.63 -6.59
N LEU A 85 5.26 -5.73 -6.96
CA LEU A 85 4.47 -5.86 -8.19
C LEU A 85 5.37 -5.90 -9.43
N LEU A 86 6.38 -5.03 -9.52
CA LEU A 86 7.36 -5.06 -10.61
C LEU A 86 8.07 -6.42 -10.68
N ARG A 87 8.53 -6.95 -9.56
CA ARG A 87 9.17 -8.27 -9.50
C ARG A 87 8.23 -9.37 -9.98
N LEU A 88 6.98 -9.37 -9.52
CA LEU A 88 5.97 -10.34 -9.98
C LEU A 88 5.72 -10.23 -11.49
N CYS A 89 5.69 -9.01 -12.03
CA CYS A 89 5.59 -8.82 -13.48
C CYS A 89 6.78 -9.45 -14.21
N CYS A 90 8.01 -9.23 -13.74
CA CYS A 90 9.19 -9.84 -14.35
C CYS A 90 9.19 -11.38 -14.26
N GLU A 91 8.65 -11.95 -13.17
CA GLU A 91 8.51 -13.40 -13.01
C GLU A 91 7.44 -14.00 -13.93
N LEU A 92 6.40 -13.24 -14.25
CA LEU A 92 5.23 -13.70 -15.03
C LEU A 92 5.30 -13.34 -16.51
N ALA A 93 6.14 -12.38 -16.89
CA ALA A 93 6.26 -11.94 -18.29
C ALA A 93 6.74 -13.09 -19.20
N PRO A 94 6.02 -13.37 -20.29
CA PRO A 94 6.41 -14.42 -21.23
C PRO A 94 7.60 -14.04 -22.11
N GLY A 95 8.02 -12.77 -22.07
CA GLY A 95 9.08 -12.19 -22.89
C GLY A 95 9.79 -11.03 -22.21
N ASN A 96 10.32 -10.12 -23.00
CA ASN A 96 11.12 -8.99 -22.52
C ASN A 96 10.29 -7.71 -22.25
N SER A 97 8.98 -7.80 -22.27
CA SER A 97 8.08 -6.67 -22.06
C SER A 97 6.97 -7.04 -21.10
N ILE A 98 6.59 -6.10 -20.24
CA ILE A 98 5.44 -6.20 -19.32
C ILE A 98 4.25 -5.57 -20.03
N ASP A 99 3.32 -6.43 -20.45
CA ASP A 99 2.04 -6.02 -21.02
C ASP A 99 0.95 -5.86 -19.93
N HIS A 100 -0.21 -5.41 -20.34
CA HIS A 100 -1.35 -5.20 -19.43
C HIS A 100 -1.81 -6.52 -18.76
N ALA A 101 -1.79 -7.64 -19.50
CA ALA A 101 -2.20 -8.94 -18.96
C ALA A 101 -1.24 -9.43 -17.88
N THR A 102 0.07 -9.27 -18.09
CA THR A 102 1.12 -9.58 -17.11
C THR A 102 0.95 -8.74 -15.84
N ALA A 103 0.71 -7.43 -15.98
CA ALA A 103 0.48 -6.57 -14.82
C ALA A 103 -0.77 -6.97 -14.04
N GLN A 104 -1.86 -7.30 -14.71
CA GLN A 104 -3.07 -7.82 -14.06
C GLN A 104 -2.84 -9.16 -13.37
N ALA A 105 -2.08 -10.07 -13.98
CA ALA A 105 -1.72 -11.34 -13.35
C ALA A 105 -0.88 -11.14 -12.09
N ALA A 106 0.06 -10.20 -12.10
CA ALA A 106 0.87 -9.83 -10.92
C ALA A 106 0.00 -9.27 -9.79
N ILE A 107 -0.93 -8.37 -10.10
CA ILE A 107 -1.92 -7.83 -9.16
C ILE A 107 -2.79 -8.95 -8.59
N GLY A 108 -3.28 -9.85 -9.43
CA GLY A 108 -4.07 -11.01 -9.02
C GLY A 108 -3.29 -11.96 -8.10
N ARG A 109 -1.98 -12.13 -8.32
CA ARG A 109 -1.12 -12.92 -7.45
C ARG A 109 -0.96 -12.29 -6.07
N LEU A 110 -0.70 -10.98 -6.02
CA LEU A 110 -0.65 -10.24 -4.77
C LEU A 110 -2.01 -10.27 -4.04
N ALA A 111 -3.12 -10.14 -4.78
CA ALA A 111 -4.47 -10.25 -4.22
C ALA A 111 -4.72 -11.63 -3.60
N ALA A 112 -4.23 -12.70 -4.22
CA ALA A 112 -4.36 -14.06 -3.70
C ALA A 112 -3.62 -14.24 -2.37
N ASP A 113 -2.49 -13.57 -2.16
CA ASP A 113 -1.78 -13.61 -0.89
C ASP A 113 -2.57 -12.93 0.22
N TYR A 114 -3.19 -11.80 -0.03
CA TYR A 114 -4.11 -11.16 0.92
C TYR A 114 -5.33 -12.05 1.23
N ARG A 115 -5.96 -12.64 0.21
CA ARG A 115 -7.13 -13.51 0.37
C ARG A 115 -6.90 -14.69 1.30
N ARG A 116 -5.67 -15.21 1.41
CA ARG A 116 -5.33 -16.38 2.23
C ARG A 116 -5.53 -16.17 3.73
N TRP A 117 -5.48 -14.94 4.20
CA TRP A 117 -5.51 -14.65 5.64
C TRP A 117 -6.56 -13.62 6.06
N LEU A 118 -7.18 -12.90 5.12
CA LEU A 118 -8.27 -12.00 5.41
C LEU A 118 -9.55 -12.78 5.71
N THR A 119 -10.23 -12.36 6.78
CA THR A 119 -11.52 -12.92 7.21
C THR A 119 -12.68 -12.04 6.73
N PRO A 120 -13.95 -12.53 6.74
CA PRO A 120 -15.11 -11.71 6.41
C PRO A 120 -15.19 -10.42 7.24
N GLU A 121 -14.85 -10.50 8.54
CA GLU A 121 -14.86 -9.35 9.43
C GLU A 121 -13.74 -8.34 9.11
N ASP A 122 -12.62 -8.80 8.54
CA ASP A 122 -11.57 -7.92 8.06
C ASP A 122 -12.05 -7.11 6.86
N TYR A 123 -12.75 -7.74 5.91
CA TYR A 123 -13.35 -7.04 4.78
C TYR A 123 -14.40 -6.02 5.24
N ALA A 124 -15.24 -6.38 6.21
CA ALA A 124 -16.23 -5.45 6.76
C ALA A 124 -15.57 -4.20 7.37
N LEU A 125 -14.53 -4.39 8.19
CA LEU A 125 -13.78 -3.28 8.79
C LEU A 125 -13.08 -2.42 7.73
N LEU A 126 -12.46 -3.04 6.73
CA LEU A 126 -11.80 -2.30 5.64
C LEU A 126 -12.80 -1.44 4.84
N CYS A 127 -13.99 -1.97 4.58
CA CYS A 127 -15.07 -1.22 3.91
C CYS A 127 -15.59 -0.07 4.78
N GLU A 128 -15.73 -0.27 6.09
CA GLU A 128 -16.12 0.78 7.02
C GLU A 128 -15.09 1.92 7.05
N ILE A 129 -13.80 1.58 7.15
CA ILE A 129 -12.71 2.56 7.12
C ILE A 129 -12.68 3.31 5.79
N ASP A 130 -12.92 2.65 4.66
CA ASP A 130 -12.94 3.32 3.36
C ASP A 130 -14.13 4.29 3.19
N ARG A 131 -15.25 4.05 3.92
CA ARG A 131 -16.38 5.00 3.98
C ARG A 131 -16.11 6.20 4.89
N THR A 132 -15.36 5.97 5.99
CA THR A 132 -15.03 6.99 7.01
C THR A 132 -13.54 6.97 7.36
N PRO A 133 -12.66 7.42 6.44
CA PRO A 133 -11.21 7.23 6.55
C PRO A 133 -10.57 7.82 7.81
N GLU A 134 -11.16 8.87 8.41
CA GLU A 134 -10.72 9.52 9.64
C GLU A 134 -11.04 8.73 10.92
N HIS A 135 -11.95 7.77 10.85
CA HIS A 135 -12.39 6.96 12.01
C HIS A 135 -11.74 5.56 12.00
N GLY A 136 -10.66 5.37 11.26
CA GLY A 136 -9.95 4.11 11.25
C GLY A 136 -9.57 3.67 12.67
N GLY A 137 -10.19 2.56 13.13
CA GLY A 137 -10.05 2.05 14.49
C GLY A 137 -8.61 1.82 14.93
N ASN A 138 -8.38 1.92 16.25
CA ASN A 138 -7.09 1.60 16.88
C ASN A 138 -7.14 0.25 17.61
N ASP A 139 -8.13 -0.58 17.32
CA ASP A 139 -8.24 -1.90 17.89
C ASP A 139 -7.17 -2.86 17.37
N GLU A 140 -7.04 -4.01 18.01
CA GLU A 140 -6.05 -5.04 17.66
C GLU A 140 -6.20 -5.52 16.21
N ARG A 141 -7.43 -5.54 15.67
CA ARG A 141 -7.72 -5.94 14.29
C ARG A 141 -7.17 -4.90 13.30
N ALA A 142 -7.46 -3.63 13.51
CA ALA A 142 -6.93 -2.54 12.69
C ALA A 142 -5.39 -2.49 12.73
N GLN A 143 -4.79 -2.67 13.90
CA GLN A 143 -3.33 -2.75 14.05
C GLN A 143 -2.73 -3.93 13.28
N ARG A 144 -3.37 -5.11 13.31
CA ARG A 144 -2.95 -6.26 12.52
C ARG A 144 -3.04 -6.00 11.02
N LEU A 145 -4.10 -5.33 10.56
CA LEU A 145 -4.28 -4.97 9.16
C LEU A 145 -3.23 -3.94 8.70
N LEU A 146 -2.91 -2.95 9.52
CA LEU A 146 -1.81 -2.01 9.29
C LEU A 146 -0.45 -2.71 9.20
N HIS A 147 -0.19 -3.62 10.14
CA HIS A 147 1.06 -4.37 10.15
C HIS A 147 1.29 -5.18 8.87
N ARG A 148 0.22 -5.72 8.30
CA ARG A 148 0.26 -6.52 7.08
C ARG A 148 -0.03 -5.73 5.80
N LEU A 149 -0.05 -4.40 5.87
CA LEU A 149 -0.34 -3.50 4.75
C LEU A 149 -1.72 -3.70 4.09
N ALA A 150 -2.62 -4.45 4.72
CA ALA A 150 -4.00 -4.53 4.26
C ALA A 150 -4.76 -3.22 4.49
N LEU A 151 -4.35 -2.49 5.50
CA LEU A 151 -4.75 -1.12 5.81
C LEU A 151 -3.53 -0.22 5.69
N MET A 152 -3.68 0.91 5.03
CA MET A 152 -2.63 1.90 4.80
C MET A 152 -2.96 3.16 5.56
N GLU A 153 -1.93 3.79 6.17
CA GLU A 153 -2.07 4.99 6.97
C GLU A 153 -1.36 6.17 6.30
N TYR A 154 -2.01 7.32 6.32
CA TYR A 154 -1.55 8.54 5.70
C TYR A 154 -1.53 9.72 6.69
N ASN A 155 -0.66 10.70 6.45
CA ASN A 155 -0.54 11.93 7.23
C ASN A 155 -0.49 11.68 8.74
N ASP A 156 0.47 10.89 9.19
CA ASP A 156 0.72 10.58 10.61
C ASP A 156 -0.50 10.01 11.36
N GLY A 157 -1.29 9.20 10.67
CA GLY A 157 -2.46 8.56 11.27
C GLY A 157 -3.76 9.34 11.17
N SER A 158 -3.76 10.49 10.48
CA SER A 158 -4.96 11.30 10.36
C SER A 158 -6.07 10.64 9.54
N TRP A 159 -5.73 9.72 8.65
CA TRP A 159 -6.69 8.92 7.90
C TRP A 159 -6.07 7.64 7.33
N ARG A 160 -6.94 6.68 7.03
CA ARG A 160 -6.55 5.35 6.57
C ARG A 160 -7.39 4.90 5.38
N ARG A 161 -6.85 3.94 4.62
CA ARG A 161 -7.55 3.28 3.52
C ARG A 161 -7.10 1.83 3.37
N SER A 162 -7.99 1.01 2.85
CA SER A 162 -7.65 -0.35 2.44
C SER A 162 -6.65 -0.35 1.28
N HIS A 163 -5.79 -1.36 1.24
CA HIS A 163 -4.87 -1.57 0.12
C HIS A 163 -5.64 -1.74 -1.19
N PRO A 164 -5.26 -1.04 -2.30
CA PRO A 164 -6.01 -1.07 -3.56
C PRO A 164 -6.24 -2.48 -4.11
N VAL A 165 -5.25 -3.36 -3.98
CA VAL A 165 -5.35 -4.76 -4.42
C VAL A 165 -6.46 -5.52 -3.68
N ILE A 166 -6.70 -5.23 -2.40
CA ILE A 166 -7.75 -5.90 -1.61
C ILE A 166 -9.14 -5.54 -2.13
N ARG A 167 -9.32 -4.33 -2.64
CA ARG A 167 -10.62 -3.88 -3.20
C ARG A 167 -11.04 -4.67 -4.43
N THR A 168 -10.10 -5.38 -5.08
CA THR A 168 -10.42 -6.27 -6.21
C THR A 168 -10.92 -7.64 -5.77
N LEU A 169 -10.78 -7.99 -4.48
CA LEU A 169 -11.20 -9.27 -3.95
C LEU A 169 -12.72 -9.36 -3.78
N GLU A 170 -13.28 -10.51 -4.13
CA GLU A 170 -14.72 -10.78 -4.03
C GLU A 170 -15.26 -10.57 -2.59
N GLY A 171 -14.45 -10.92 -1.56
CA GLY A 171 -14.82 -10.72 -0.16
C GLY A 171 -15.02 -9.23 0.17
N TYR A 172 -14.14 -8.36 -0.35
CA TYR A 172 -14.30 -6.91 -0.19
C TYR A 172 -15.52 -6.39 -0.96
N VAL A 173 -15.68 -6.79 -2.23
CA VAL A 173 -16.82 -6.35 -3.08
C VAL A 173 -18.15 -6.73 -2.45
N ARG A 174 -18.26 -7.95 -1.88
CA ARG A 174 -19.49 -8.37 -1.15
C ARG A 174 -19.73 -7.53 0.11
N ALA A 175 -18.68 -7.25 0.91
CA ALA A 175 -18.81 -6.44 2.11
C ALA A 175 -19.18 -4.98 1.78
N ALA A 176 -18.68 -4.43 0.68
CA ALA A 176 -18.99 -3.08 0.23
C ALA A 176 -20.44 -2.91 -0.26
N ALA A 177 -21.10 -4.01 -0.69
CA ALA A 177 -22.49 -4.03 -1.17
C ALA A 177 -23.53 -4.13 -0.03
N GLN A 178 -23.09 -4.34 1.21
CA GLN A 178 -23.92 -4.37 2.43
C GLN A 178 -23.98 -2.99 3.08
#